data_e12ed7fcd98f29fbafce21b3955b0269
#
_entry.id   e12ed7fcd98f29fbafce21b3955b0269
#
_cell.length_a   1.000
_cell.length_b   1.000
_cell.length_c   1.000
_cell.angle_alpha   90.00
_cell.angle_beta   90.00
_cell.angle_gamma   90.00
#
_symmetry.space_group_name_H-M   'P 1'
#
loop_
_entity.id
_entity.type
_entity.pdbx_description
1 polymer ?
#
loop_
_entity_poly.entity_id
_entity_poly.type
_entity_poly.pdbx_seq_one_letter_code
_entity_poly.pdbx_strand_id
1 'polypeptide(L)'
;MVSQVKDSNGDGFIDGDGGVPRRGALSLQPSSTFVGAGNRVAQPNERLIDGTTSWYLSPRGFPVSLNACASSGVRFRWTIRQAASVVSRVAWKPLTRKTCRQTVFLPEAEYLLTLEVSGQGRRDEAVIPATVSNILIVALGDSYASGEGNPRNVEAWIKQAGTFAPYWDDDACHRSTRAAPAQAALALENSSPATSVTLVFVACSGATVDSGILGPQAGARQAASQVEQTTAILGGRAADLVLLSIGGNDVGFTSLLSTCAFSANCPTVRVPSGPLSGYATLQDGVQAKTAALAGSLDRIASCLGVTPCVLTDGRTVPGIALSANARVLPSLYPDITRGADGQPCSYLTIPQRDFAWARETILNPAPPATYAYPLARGGSVALSVASGSLNQQLAASARIPGWQPVIGAWSASGSSPEGHGVCAGDTAWVFPFTALSGFTSASFHPNPAGQAVLGRAISAAATG
;
A
#
# COMPACT_ATOMS: atom_id res chain seq x y z
N MET A 1 20.42 7.03 14.01
CA MET A 1 19.00 7.26 13.70
C MET A 1 18.92 8.09 12.43
N VAL A 2 18.22 7.60 11.43
CA VAL A 2 17.85 8.40 10.27
C VAL A 2 16.80 9.39 10.75
N SER A 3 16.96 10.67 10.47
CA SER A 3 15.93 11.65 10.80
C SER A 3 14.70 11.41 9.91
N GLN A 4 13.51 11.61 10.47
CA GLN A 4 12.27 11.59 9.70
C GLN A 4 12.36 12.51 8.49
N VAL A 5 11.70 12.11 7.42
CA VAL A 5 11.46 12.99 6.28
C VAL A 5 10.57 14.13 6.73
N LYS A 6 11.02 15.35 6.53
CA LYS A 6 10.28 16.55 6.91
C LYS A 6 10.15 17.49 5.72
N ASP A 7 9.03 18.15 5.68
CA ASP A 7 8.71 19.28 4.81
C ASP A 7 7.97 20.30 5.67
N SER A 8 8.72 20.95 6.57
CA SER A 8 8.15 21.80 7.62
C SER A 8 7.54 23.08 7.09
N ASN A 9 7.95 23.52 5.91
CA ASN A 9 7.45 24.72 5.26
C ASN A 9 6.36 24.45 4.21
N GLY A 10 6.07 23.17 3.92
CA GLY A 10 5.05 22.78 2.96
C GLY A 10 5.39 23.09 1.50
N ASP A 11 6.66 23.23 1.17
CA ASP A 11 7.10 23.60 -0.19
C ASP A 11 7.20 22.43 -1.16
N GLY A 12 6.99 21.21 -0.69
CA GLY A 12 7.06 19.97 -1.49
C GLY A 12 8.45 19.35 -1.57
N PHE A 13 9.47 19.92 -0.90
CA PHE A 13 10.82 19.38 -0.83
C PHE A 13 11.12 18.85 0.57
N ILE A 14 12.12 17.97 0.66
CA ILE A 14 12.59 17.46 1.94
C ILE A 14 13.42 18.55 2.64
N ASP A 15 13.12 18.81 3.91
CA ASP A 15 13.88 19.76 4.72
C ASP A 15 15.40 19.44 4.70
N GLY A 16 16.21 20.48 4.59
CA GLY A 16 17.67 20.37 4.57
C GLY A 16 18.27 20.31 3.17
N ASP A 17 17.47 20.25 2.12
CA ASP A 17 17.94 20.30 0.73
C ASP A 17 18.33 21.72 0.27
N GLY A 18 18.20 22.71 1.16
CA GLY A 18 18.60 24.10 0.91
C GLY A 18 17.69 24.85 -0.07
N GLY A 19 16.47 24.37 -0.24
CA GLY A 19 15.70 24.61 -1.41
C GLY A 19 14.82 25.84 -1.50
N VAL A 20 14.87 26.49 -2.63
CA VAL A 20 13.82 27.34 -3.16
C VAL A 20 12.82 26.44 -3.91
N PRO A 21 11.49 26.52 -3.64
CA PRO A 21 10.50 25.67 -4.28
C PRO A 21 10.60 25.76 -5.80
N ARG A 22 10.78 24.62 -6.48
CA ARG A 22 10.56 24.52 -7.93
C ARG A 22 9.15 23.98 -8.14
N ARG A 23 8.18 24.86 -8.35
CA ARG A 23 6.83 24.48 -8.76
C ARG A 23 6.90 23.53 -9.96
N GLY A 24 6.32 22.34 -9.83
CA GLY A 24 6.21 21.36 -10.92
C GLY A 24 7.33 20.33 -11.02
N ALA A 25 8.26 20.26 -10.08
CA ALA A 25 9.39 19.32 -10.13
C ALA A 25 9.06 17.90 -9.63
N LEU A 26 7.97 17.72 -8.90
CA LEU A 26 7.58 16.42 -8.33
C LEU A 26 6.46 15.81 -9.15
N SER A 27 6.63 14.55 -9.57
CA SER A 27 5.58 13.79 -10.27
C SER A 27 4.50 13.27 -9.30
N LEU A 28 4.84 13.05 -8.03
CA LEU A 28 3.91 12.80 -6.94
C LEU A 28 4.06 13.91 -5.92
N GLN A 29 3.25 14.94 -6.03
CA GLN A 29 3.18 15.99 -5.02
C GLN A 29 2.67 15.37 -3.73
N PRO A 30 3.37 15.57 -2.58
CA PRO A 30 2.79 15.20 -1.30
C PRO A 30 1.49 15.98 -1.16
N SER A 31 0.39 15.27 -0.94
CA SER A 31 -0.86 15.94 -0.62
C SER A 31 -0.76 16.51 0.78
N SER A 32 -1.69 17.42 1.13
CA SER A 32 -1.89 17.86 2.50
C SER A 32 -2.07 16.69 3.50
N THR A 33 -2.36 15.50 3.01
CA THR A 33 -2.45 14.26 3.80
C THR A 33 -1.09 13.79 4.30
N PHE A 34 0.00 14.04 3.55
CA PHE A 34 1.36 13.75 3.95
C PHE A 34 2.05 14.93 4.64
N VAL A 35 1.49 16.10 4.55
CA VAL A 35 1.97 17.32 5.22
C VAL A 35 1.22 17.48 6.55
N GLY A 36 1.36 16.51 7.44
CA GLY A 36 0.91 16.63 8.82
C GLY A 36 2.09 17.01 9.70
N ALA A 37 2.03 18.12 10.41
CA ALA A 37 3.06 18.54 11.36
C ALA A 37 4.51 18.57 10.82
N GLY A 38 4.68 18.76 9.51
CA GLY A 38 5.97 18.83 8.84
C GLY A 38 6.62 17.49 8.50
N ASN A 39 5.94 16.37 8.73
CA ASN A 39 6.42 15.04 8.39
C ASN A 39 5.69 14.51 7.17
N ARG A 40 6.39 13.79 6.30
CA ARG A 40 5.84 13.12 5.13
C ARG A 40 6.68 11.91 4.75
N VAL A 41 6.07 11.03 3.95
CA VAL A 41 6.76 9.85 3.42
C VAL A 41 7.59 10.25 2.20
N ALA A 42 8.83 9.77 2.11
CA ALA A 42 9.67 9.96 0.94
C ALA A 42 9.09 9.23 -0.28
N GLN A 43 9.19 9.87 -1.45
CA GLN A 43 8.73 9.32 -2.71
C GLN A 43 9.94 8.99 -3.60
N PRO A 44 9.91 7.89 -4.36
CA PRO A 44 11.07 7.44 -5.14
C PRO A 44 11.45 8.37 -6.28
N ASN A 45 10.53 9.15 -6.79
CA ASN A 45 10.72 10.07 -7.89
C ASN A 45 10.90 11.53 -7.46
N GLU A 46 11.01 11.79 -6.17
CA GLU A 46 11.38 13.11 -5.67
C GLU A 46 12.76 13.48 -6.17
N ARG A 47 12.89 14.72 -6.60
CA ARG A 47 14.16 15.30 -7.00
C ARG A 47 14.60 16.29 -5.95
N LEU A 48 15.88 16.27 -5.66
CA LEU A 48 16.53 17.31 -4.91
C LEU A 48 16.58 18.59 -5.74
N ILE A 49 16.89 19.71 -5.09
CA ILE A 49 16.92 21.03 -5.73
C ILE A 49 17.93 21.12 -6.88
N ASP A 50 19.01 20.34 -6.82
CA ASP A 50 20.02 20.23 -7.87
C ASP A 50 19.55 19.37 -9.06
N GLY A 51 18.31 18.83 -9.01
CA GLY A 51 17.75 17.98 -10.04
C GLY A 51 18.14 16.50 -9.93
N THR A 52 18.93 16.12 -8.94
CA THR A 52 19.28 14.72 -8.68
C THR A 52 18.10 13.95 -8.08
N THR A 53 18.14 12.61 -8.15
CA THR A 53 17.13 11.76 -7.53
C THR A 53 17.28 11.78 -6.01
N SER A 54 16.16 11.68 -5.31
CA SER A 54 16.13 11.55 -3.85
C SER A 54 17.13 10.50 -3.35
N TRP A 55 17.93 10.86 -2.36
CA TRP A 55 18.92 9.97 -1.73
C TRP A 55 18.27 8.83 -0.93
N TYR A 56 16.95 8.84 -0.67
CA TYR A 56 16.23 7.74 -0.02
C TYR A 56 16.33 6.42 -0.81
N LEU A 57 16.48 6.50 -2.14
CA LEU A 57 16.79 5.34 -2.98
C LEU A 57 18.27 5.29 -3.41
N SER A 58 19.07 6.27 -3.00
CA SER A 58 20.49 6.35 -3.36
C SER A 58 21.34 5.40 -2.51
N PRO A 59 22.30 4.71 -3.12
CA PRO A 59 23.29 3.93 -2.37
C PRO A 59 24.26 4.78 -1.54
N ARG A 60 24.23 6.13 -1.67
CA ARG A 60 25.08 7.04 -0.90
C ARG A 60 24.73 7.12 0.58
N GLY A 61 23.56 6.60 0.98
CA GLY A 61 23.10 6.55 2.36
C GLY A 61 22.21 7.73 2.76
N PHE A 62 21.92 7.79 4.03
CA PHE A 62 20.96 8.69 4.66
C PHE A 62 21.66 9.77 5.47
N PRO A 63 21.10 10.99 5.59
CA PRO A 63 21.68 12.05 6.39
C PRO A 63 21.59 11.73 7.88
N VAL A 64 22.72 11.71 8.55
CA VAL A 64 22.84 11.55 9.98
C VAL A 64 23.33 12.85 10.60
N SER A 65 22.51 13.47 11.45
CA SER A 65 22.87 14.68 12.15
C SER A 65 23.70 14.37 13.39
N LEU A 66 24.93 14.84 13.41
CA LEU A 66 25.87 14.76 14.52
C LEU A 66 25.83 16.08 15.31
N ASN A 67 25.56 16.01 16.60
CA ASN A 67 25.39 17.22 17.45
C ASN A 67 26.36 17.20 18.62
N ALA A 68 27.33 18.11 18.62
CA ALA A 68 28.29 18.35 19.70
C ALA A 68 28.01 19.65 20.49
N CYS A 69 26.83 20.30 20.29
CA CYS A 69 26.57 21.64 20.81
C CYS A 69 26.47 21.72 22.34
N ALA A 70 26.19 20.61 23.01
CA ALA A 70 26.15 20.54 24.47
C ALA A 70 27.53 20.25 25.12
N SER A 71 28.57 20.04 24.31
CA SER A 71 29.90 19.71 24.79
C SER A 71 30.66 20.97 25.21
N SER A 72 31.57 20.81 26.18
CA SER A 72 32.47 21.86 26.70
C SER A 72 33.86 21.64 26.09
N GLY A 73 34.40 22.62 25.34
CA GLY A 73 35.72 22.55 24.74
C GLY A 73 35.93 23.64 23.70
N VAL A 74 37.07 23.63 23.02
CA VAL A 74 37.42 24.61 21.97
C VAL A 74 37.32 24.01 20.58
N ARG A 75 37.44 22.69 20.43
CA ARG A 75 37.33 21.99 19.16
C ARG A 75 36.81 20.56 19.37
N PHE A 76 36.23 20.00 18.33
CA PHE A 76 35.69 18.64 18.32
C PHE A 76 35.98 17.95 16.99
N ARG A 77 35.89 16.61 17.01
CA ARG A 77 35.82 15.77 15.81
C ARG A 77 34.89 14.60 16.01
N TRP A 78 34.40 14.04 14.91
CA TRP A 78 33.66 12.80 14.92
C TRP A 78 34.42 11.70 14.17
N THR A 79 34.39 10.50 14.69
CA THR A 79 34.83 9.28 14.00
C THR A 79 33.67 8.33 13.96
N ILE A 80 33.31 7.87 12.77
CA ILE A 80 32.20 6.92 12.52
C ILE A 80 32.80 5.58 12.15
N ARG A 81 32.43 4.53 12.90
CA ARG A 81 32.86 3.15 12.64
C ARG A 81 31.66 2.25 12.35
N GLN A 82 31.83 1.34 11.40
CA GLN A 82 30.98 0.19 11.18
C GLN A 82 31.81 -1.04 11.54
N ALA A 83 31.39 -1.80 12.55
CA ALA A 83 32.22 -2.81 13.19
C ALA A 83 33.63 -2.24 13.56
N ALA A 84 34.72 -2.85 13.14
CA ALA A 84 36.07 -2.38 13.40
C ALA A 84 36.58 -1.28 12.42
N SER A 85 35.85 -1.05 11.31
CA SER A 85 36.33 -0.18 10.23
C SER A 85 35.85 1.26 10.42
N VAL A 86 36.73 2.23 10.17
CA VAL A 86 36.37 3.66 10.09
C VAL A 86 35.78 3.93 8.70
N VAL A 87 34.48 4.29 8.65
CA VAL A 87 33.76 4.57 7.40
C VAL A 87 33.66 6.06 7.10
N SER A 88 33.73 6.91 8.12
CA SER A 88 33.72 8.36 7.94
C SER A 88 34.43 9.08 9.07
N ARG A 89 34.98 10.26 8.79
CA ARG A 89 35.55 11.18 9.78
C ARG A 89 35.17 12.60 9.48
N VAL A 90 34.70 13.32 10.49
CA VAL A 90 34.67 14.78 10.48
C VAL A 90 35.95 15.26 11.13
N ALA A 91 36.76 15.99 10.39
CA ALA A 91 38.01 16.55 10.87
C ALA A 91 37.80 17.48 12.09
N TRP A 92 38.88 17.77 12.82
CA TRP A 92 38.83 18.73 13.92
C TRP A 92 38.25 20.07 13.47
N LYS A 93 37.18 20.52 14.13
CA LYS A 93 36.52 21.81 13.89
C LYS A 93 36.42 22.59 15.19
N PRO A 94 36.44 23.96 15.13
CA PRO A 94 36.10 24.76 16.30
C PRO A 94 34.72 24.44 16.84
N LEU A 95 34.58 24.36 18.14
CA LEU A 95 33.29 24.12 18.80
C LEU A 95 32.57 25.46 19.01
N THR A 96 31.71 25.80 18.07
CA THR A 96 30.91 27.04 18.09
C THR A 96 29.45 26.71 17.78
N ARG A 97 28.51 27.61 18.06
CA ARG A 97 27.09 27.43 17.74
C ARG A 97 26.84 27.17 16.22
N LYS A 98 27.73 27.67 15.36
CA LYS A 98 27.61 27.50 13.90
C LYS A 98 28.21 26.17 13.40
N THR A 99 29.14 25.58 14.12
CA THR A 99 29.92 24.43 13.66
C THR A 99 29.59 23.14 14.43
N CYS A 100 28.98 23.24 15.62
CA CYS A 100 28.73 22.11 16.51
C CYS A 100 27.78 21.04 15.95
N ARG A 101 27.01 21.38 14.90
CA ARG A 101 26.19 20.41 14.16
C ARG A 101 26.86 20.09 12.83
N GLN A 102 26.87 18.80 12.48
CA GLN A 102 27.43 18.30 11.23
C GLN A 102 26.45 17.25 10.65
N THR A 103 26.36 17.17 9.34
CA THR A 103 25.62 16.11 8.68
C THR A 103 26.61 15.21 7.93
N VAL A 104 26.48 13.92 8.09
CA VAL A 104 27.18 12.88 7.34
C VAL A 104 26.16 11.99 6.65
N PHE A 105 26.54 11.39 5.51
CA PHE A 105 25.69 10.44 4.81
C PHE A 105 26.21 9.02 5.08
N LEU A 106 25.36 8.18 5.63
CA LEU A 106 25.72 6.81 6.00
C LEU A 106 24.71 5.82 5.38
N PRO A 107 25.18 4.73 4.75
CA PRO A 107 24.31 3.60 4.36
C PRO A 107 23.59 2.99 5.56
N GLU A 108 22.62 2.12 5.28
CA GLU A 108 21.93 1.37 6.34
C GLU A 108 22.90 0.40 7.00
N ALA A 109 23.13 0.57 8.27
CA ALA A 109 23.94 -0.31 9.13
C ALA A 109 23.90 0.15 10.60
N GLU A 110 24.53 -0.64 11.45
CA GLU A 110 24.87 -0.24 12.82
C GLU A 110 26.25 0.42 12.84
N TYR A 111 26.32 1.51 13.58
CA TYR A 111 27.51 2.34 13.70
C TYR A 111 27.86 2.65 15.15
N LEU A 112 29.14 2.88 15.40
CA LEU A 112 29.66 3.54 16.60
C LEU A 112 30.11 4.95 16.22
N LEU A 113 29.46 5.96 16.79
CA LEU A 113 29.78 7.37 16.60
C LEU A 113 30.62 7.83 17.77
N THR A 114 31.90 8.11 17.54
CA THR A 114 32.82 8.63 18.58
C THR A 114 32.96 10.14 18.41
N LEU A 115 32.51 10.88 19.43
CA LEU A 115 32.77 12.31 19.58
C LEU A 115 34.00 12.51 20.45
N GLU A 116 35.02 13.19 19.93
CA GLU A 116 36.15 13.66 20.71
C GLU A 116 36.09 15.19 20.82
N VAL A 117 36.26 15.69 22.03
CA VAL A 117 36.31 17.13 22.33
C VAL A 117 37.66 17.44 22.98
N SER A 118 38.26 18.59 22.63
CA SER A 118 39.54 19.03 23.17
C SER A 118 39.48 20.50 23.59
N GLY A 119 40.09 20.82 24.74
CA GLY A 119 40.21 22.16 25.25
C GLY A 119 41.07 22.19 26.50
N GLN A 120 41.81 23.31 26.73
CA GLN A 120 42.63 23.53 27.94
C GLN A 120 43.60 22.37 28.25
N GLY A 121 44.23 21.78 27.21
CA GLY A 121 45.16 20.65 27.38
C GLY A 121 44.50 19.27 27.69
N ARG A 122 43.18 19.20 27.81
CA ARG A 122 42.43 17.97 28.07
C ARG A 122 41.73 17.50 26.79
N ARG A 123 41.49 16.18 26.75
CA ARG A 123 40.63 15.52 25.75
C ARG A 123 39.63 14.66 26.50
N ASP A 124 38.43 14.63 25.94
CA ASP A 124 37.35 13.77 26.41
C ASP A 124 36.69 13.14 25.20
N GLU A 125 36.11 11.95 25.35
CA GLU A 125 35.41 11.23 24.31
C GLU A 125 34.11 10.63 24.78
N ALA A 126 33.14 10.56 23.88
CA ALA A 126 31.89 9.84 24.06
C ALA A 126 31.63 8.93 22.86
N VAL A 127 31.22 7.69 23.12
CA VAL A 127 30.86 6.72 22.09
C VAL A 127 29.36 6.48 22.15
N ILE A 128 28.71 6.64 21.01
CA ILE A 128 27.25 6.53 20.87
C ILE A 128 26.95 5.47 19.81
N PRO A 129 26.23 4.39 20.16
CA PRO A 129 25.72 3.47 19.15
C PRO A 129 24.62 4.16 18.34
N ALA A 130 24.60 3.94 17.03
CA ALA A 130 23.58 4.48 16.14
C ALA A 130 23.23 3.46 15.06
N THR A 131 21.94 3.26 14.85
CA THR A 131 21.41 2.46 13.75
C THR A 131 20.88 3.40 12.68
N VAL A 132 21.33 3.21 11.45
CA VAL A 132 20.80 3.89 10.27
C VAL A 132 19.93 2.87 9.53
N SER A 133 18.63 3.13 9.50
CA SER A 133 17.66 2.27 8.83
C SER A 133 16.55 3.11 8.21
N ASN A 134 16.01 2.64 7.12
CA ASN A 134 14.84 3.23 6.46
C ASN A 134 13.91 2.09 6.03
N ILE A 135 12.64 2.17 6.32
CA ILE A 135 11.66 1.18 5.90
C ILE A 135 11.30 1.45 4.45
N LEU A 136 11.71 0.57 3.55
CA LEU A 136 11.37 0.64 2.14
C LEU A 136 10.12 -0.21 1.87
N ILE A 137 9.00 0.48 1.61
CA ILE A 137 7.70 -0.13 1.35
C ILE A 137 7.44 -0.14 -0.16
N VAL A 138 7.01 -1.29 -0.67
CA VAL A 138 6.47 -1.45 -2.02
C VAL A 138 4.97 -1.72 -1.91
N ALA A 139 4.13 -0.93 -2.59
CA ALA A 139 2.69 -1.14 -2.64
C ALA A 139 2.27 -1.56 -4.06
N LEU A 140 1.85 -2.81 -4.17
CA LEU A 140 1.35 -3.46 -5.38
C LEU A 140 -0.15 -3.70 -5.25
N GLY A 141 -0.84 -3.80 -6.37
CA GLY A 141 -2.21 -4.27 -6.34
C GLY A 141 -3.15 -3.61 -7.32
N ASP A 142 -4.42 -3.74 -7.00
CA ASP A 142 -5.58 -3.31 -7.79
C ASP A 142 -6.16 -1.96 -7.31
N SER A 143 -7.44 -1.73 -7.59
CA SER A 143 -8.18 -0.51 -7.25
C SER A 143 -8.31 -0.27 -5.73
N TYR A 144 -8.35 -1.33 -4.91
CA TYR A 144 -8.39 -1.19 -3.46
C TYR A 144 -7.06 -0.65 -2.90
N ALA A 145 -5.95 -1.06 -3.51
CA ALA A 145 -4.63 -0.53 -3.18
C ALA A 145 -4.38 0.84 -3.78
N SER A 146 -4.79 1.10 -5.04
CA SER A 146 -4.53 2.39 -5.70
C SER A 146 -5.31 3.54 -5.09
N GLY A 147 -6.46 3.25 -4.45
CA GLY A 147 -7.33 4.24 -3.81
C GLY A 147 -8.47 4.70 -4.70
N GLU A 148 -8.95 3.83 -5.61
CA GLU A 148 -10.13 4.12 -6.45
C GLU A 148 -11.26 4.71 -5.63
N GLY A 149 -11.89 5.77 -6.15
CA GLY A 149 -12.91 6.52 -5.44
C GLY A 149 -12.39 7.58 -4.47
N ASN A 150 -11.08 7.68 -4.23
CA ASN A 150 -10.50 8.62 -3.28
C ASN A 150 -9.45 9.55 -3.92
N PRO A 151 -9.83 10.36 -4.93
CA PRO A 151 -8.92 11.37 -5.45
C PRO A 151 -8.48 12.34 -4.34
N ARG A 152 -7.41 13.09 -4.54
CA ARG A 152 -6.90 14.05 -3.55
C ARG A 152 -7.94 15.07 -3.11
N ASN A 153 -8.86 15.44 -4.00
CA ASN A 153 -9.97 16.37 -3.77
C ASN A 153 -11.30 15.66 -3.49
N VAL A 154 -11.27 14.45 -2.89
CA VAL A 154 -12.48 13.61 -2.72
C VAL A 154 -13.62 14.31 -1.98
N GLU A 155 -13.33 15.13 -0.98
CA GLU A 155 -14.38 15.86 -0.25
C GLU A 155 -15.11 16.89 -1.14
N ALA A 156 -14.37 17.60 -1.98
CA ALA A 156 -14.95 18.53 -2.94
C ALA A 156 -15.70 17.78 -4.05
N TRP A 157 -15.11 16.67 -4.51
CA TRP A 157 -15.68 15.81 -5.54
C TRP A 157 -17.02 15.19 -5.10
N ILE A 158 -17.10 14.67 -3.85
CA ILE A 158 -18.33 14.13 -3.26
C ILE A 158 -19.39 15.25 -3.10
N LYS A 159 -19.00 16.40 -2.52
CA LYS A 159 -19.95 17.50 -2.24
C LYS A 159 -20.58 18.11 -3.48
N GLN A 160 -19.88 18.09 -4.59
CA GLN A 160 -20.28 18.78 -5.81
C GLN A 160 -20.67 17.82 -6.95
N ALA A 161 -20.97 16.57 -6.61
CA ALA A 161 -21.61 15.57 -7.48
C ALA A 161 -21.06 15.56 -8.92
N GLY A 162 -19.73 15.52 -9.07
CA GLY A 162 -19.09 15.37 -10.38
C GLY A 162 -18.88 16.66 -11.19
N THR A 163 -19.15 17.84 -10.63
CA THR A 163 -18.83 19.13 -11.28
C THR A 163 -17.33 19.44 -11.24
N PHE A 164 -16.56 18.81 -10.32
CA PHE A 164 -15.11 18.86 -10.30
C PHE A 164 -14.52 17.60 -10.91
N ALA A 165 -13.48 17.77 -11.73
CA ALA A 165 -12.68 16.65 -12.16
C ALA A 165 -11.96 16.04 -10.94
N PRO A 166 -11.91 14.70 -10.81
CA PRO A 166 -11.10 14.06 -9.79
C PRO A 166 -9.63 14.40 -10.04
N TYR A 167 -8.89 14.69 -8.97
CA TYR A 167 -7.46 14.95 -9.04
C TYR A 167 -6.68 13.80 -8.41
N TRP A 168 -6.02 13.02 -9.24
CA TRP A 168 -5.21 11.87 -8.85
C TRP A 168 -3.72 12.21 -8.77
N ASP A 169 -2.95 11.45 -8.00
CA ASP A 169 -1.50 11.50 -8.05
C ASP A 169 -0.98 10.81 -9.32
N ASP A 170 -1.75 9.85 -9.84
CA ASP A 170 -1.57 9.24 -11.16
C ASP A 170 -2.95 8.94 -11.76
N ASP A 171 -3.31 9.68 -12.80
CA ASP A 171 -4.62 9.58 -13.47
C ASP A 171 -4.83 8.24 -14.20
N ALA A 172 -3.76 7.59 -14.66
CA ALA A 172 -3.88 6.35 -15.40
C ALA A 172 -4.26 5.17 -14.50
N CYS A 173 -3.71 5.14 -13.30
CA CYS A 173 -3.90 4.08 -12.32
C CYS A 173 -4.85 4.47 -11.19
N HIS A 174 -5.39 5.70 -11.19
CA HIS A 174 -6.16 6.26 -10.10
C HIS A 174 -5.45 6.11 -8.74
N ARG A 175 -4.12 6.35 -8.74
CA ARG A 175 -3.35 6.33 -7.50
C ARG A 175 -3.60 7.58 -6.70
N SER A 176 -3.73 7.40 -5.38
CA SER A 176 -3.98 8.50 -4.47
C SER A 176 -3.20 8.34 -3.18
N THR A 177 -2.67 9.47 -2.69
CA THR A 177 -2.10 9.56 -1.34
C THR A 177 -3.13 9.31 -0.24
N ARG A 178 -4.43 9.26 -0.56
CA ARG A 178 -5.51 8.87 0.35
C ARG A 178 -5.75 7.37 0.40
N ALA A 179 -5.08 6.60 -0.44
CA ALA A 179 -5.16 5.15 -0.44
C ALA A 179 -4.59 4.54 0.84
N ALA A 180 -5.11 3.38 1.23
CA ALA A 180 -4.71 2.68 2.44
C ALA A 180 -3.19 2.40 2.55
N PRO A 181 -2.49 1.97 1.48
CA PRO A 181 -1.04 1.80 1.54
C PRO A 181 -0.29 3.09 1.85
N ALA A 182 -0.72 4.22 1.28
CA ALA A 182 -0.12 5.52 1.53
C ALA A 182 -0.37 6.00 2.97
N GLN A 183 -1.58 5.80 3.48
CA GLN A 183 -1.92 6.11 4.88
C GLN A 183 -1.16 5.22 5.88
N ALA A 184 -0.97 3.93 5.56
CA ALA A 184 -0.18 3.02 6.38
C ALA A 184 1.30 3.44 6.41
N ALA A 185 1.88 3.80 5.27
CA ALA A 185 3.24 4.31 5.19
C ALA A 185 3.42 5.58 6.04
N LEU A 186 2.46 6.51 5.97
CA LEU A 186 2.48 7.73 6.80
C LEU A 186 2.34 7.41 8.29
N ALA A 187 1.49 6.46 8.67
CA ALA A 187 1.35 6.05 10.06
C ALA A 187 2.66 5.45 10.60
N LEU A 188 3.36 4.65 9.80
CA LEU A 188 4.67 4.10 10.13
C LEU A 188 5.73 5.20 10.25
N GLU A 189 5.79 6.15 9.31
CA GLU A 189 6.68 7.32 9.38
C GLU A 189 6.49 8.09 10.69
N ASN A 190 5.23 8.29 11.10
CA ASN A 190 4.89 9.04 12.30
C ASN A 190 4.94 8.22 13.60
N SER A 191 5.24 6.92 13.54
CA SER A 191 5.25 6.05 14.72
C SER A 191 6.37 6.39 15.71
N SER A 192 7.48 6.94 15.23
CA SER A 192 8.63 7.33 16.04
C SER A 192 9.44 8.41 15.33
N PRO A 193 10.03 9.38 16.05
CA PRO A 193 10.98 10.34 15.49
C PRO A 193 12.23 9.71 14.85
N ALA A 194 12.46 8.43 15.10
CA ALA A 194 13.59 7.68 14.58
C ALA A 194 13.21 6.78 13.40
N THR A 195 11.95 6.75 12.99
CA THR A 195 11.47 5.99 11.84
C THR A 195 11.47 6.86 10.60
N SER A 196 12.00 6.34 9.51
CA SER A 196 11.94 6.92 8.17
C SER A 196 11.38 5.90 7.21
N VAL A 197 10.45 6.32 6.37
CA VAL A 197 9.76 5.44 5.41
C VAL A 197 9.94 6.00 3.99
N THR A 198 10.20 5.10 3.04
CA THR A 198 10.10 5.37 1.61
C THR A 198 9.02 4.48 1.01
N LEU A 199 8.10 5.05 0.23
CA LEU A 199 7.01 4.33 -0.41
C LEU A 199 7.19 4.28 -1.93
N VAL A 200 7.35 3.08 -2.46
CA VAL A 200 7.24 2.79 -3.91
C VAL A 200 5.80 2.34 -4.18
N PHE A 201 5.00 3.19 -4.81
CA PHE A 201 3.58 2.98 -4.97
C PHE A 201 3.25 2.78 -6.45
N VAL A 202 3.01 1.53 -6.87
CA VAL A 202 2.75 1.16 -8.28
C VAL A 202 1.41 0.44 -8.49
N ALA A 203 0.59 0.28 -7.45
CA ALA A 203 -0.76 -0.29 -7.58
C ALA A 203 -1.57 0.47 -8.64
N CYS A 204 -2.43 -0.24 -9.38
CA CYS A 204 -3.18 0.31 -10.51
C CYS A 204 -4.61 -0.23 -10.54
N SER A 205 -5.59 0.67 -10.64
CA SER A 205 -7.00 0.30 -10.73
C SER A 205 -7.25 -0.66 -11.89
N GLY A 206 -8.02 -1.73 -11.64
CA GLY A 206 -8.32 -2.78 -12.63
C GLY A 206 -7.25 -3.86 -12.76
N ALA A 207 -6.14 -3.81 -12.03
CA ALA A 207 -5.11 -4.83 -12.12
C ALA A 207 -5.61 -6.21 -11.71
N THR A 208 -5.16 -7.22 -12.43
CA THR A 208 -5.20 -8.64 -12.09
C THR A 208 -3.77 -9.15 -11.90
N VAL A 209 -3.62 -10.39 -11.45
CA VAL A 209 -2.28 -11.00 -11.36
C VAL A 209 -1.62 -11.04 -12.74
N ASP A 210 -2.36 -11.45 -13.77
CA ASP A 210 -1.84 -11.58 -15.13
C ASP A 210 -1.70 -10.26 -15.89
N SER A 211 -2.63 -9.32 -15.66
CA SER A 211 -2.61 -7.99 -16.29
C SER A 211 -2.51 -6.92 -15.19
N GLY A 212 -1.33 -6.40 -14.99
CA GLY A 212 -0.99 -5.43 -13.97
C GLY A 212 0.18 -5.90 -13.10
N ILE A 213 0.08 -7.01 -12.34
CA ILE A 213 1.20 -7.46 -11.49
C ILE A 213 2.32 -8.08 -12.33
N LEU A 214 2.04 -9.17 -13.06
CA LEU A 214 3.01 -9.98 -13.79
C LEU A 214 3.01 -9.72 -15.31
N GLY A 215 2.18 -8.85 -15.80
CA GLY A 215 2.08 -8.46 -17.20
C GLY A 215 1.68 -7.01 -17.36
N PRO A 216 1.71 -6.48 -18.59
CA PRO A 216 1.30 -5.11 -18.86
C PRO A 216 -0.13 -4.84 -18.37
N GLN A 217 -0.36 -3.67 -17.82
CA GLN A 217 -1.69 -3.24 -17.42
C GLN A 217 -2.58 -3.07 -18.64
N ALA A 218 -3.71 -3.76 -18.68
CA ALA A 218 -4.72 -3.55 -19.71
C ALA A 218 -5.43 -2.20 -19.48
N GLY A 219 -5.78 -1.51 -20.58
CA GLY A 219 -6.55 -0.26 -20.53
C GLY A 219 -5.81 0.93 -21.12
N ALA A 220 -6.22 2.13 -20.75
CA ALA A 220 -5.93 3.39 -21.43
C ALA A 220 -4.44 3.78 -21.52
N ARG A 221 -3.57 3.20 -20.71
CA ARG A 221 -2.12 3.39 -20.83
C ARG A 221 -1.44 2.06 -20.61
N GLN A 222 -0.81 1.52 -21.64
CA GLN A 222 0.05 0.34 -21.56
C GLN A 222 1.23 0.62 -20.62
N ALA A 223 1.01 0.44 -19.34
CA ALA A 223 2.08 0.48 -18.35
C ALA A 223 2.78 -0.88 -18.33
N ALA A 224 4.08 -0.90 -18.11
CA ALA A 224 4.82 -2.11 -17.77
C ALA A 224 4.20 -2.80 -16.55
N SER A 225 4.45 -4.08 -16.36
CA SER A 225 4.02 -4.79 -15.16
C SER A 225 4.46 -4.07 -13.88
N GLN A 226 3.70 -4.23 -12.80
CA GLN A 226 4.07 -3.62 -11.52
C GLN A 226 5.42 -4.15 -10.99
N VAL A 227 5.77 -5.40 -11.32
CA VAL A 227 7.10 -5.96 -11.03
C VAL A 227 8.19 -5.19 -11.78
N GLU A 228 8.05 -4.98 -13.11
CA GLU A 228 9.03 -4.21 -13.89
C GLU A 228 9.17 -2.78 -13.42
N GLN A 229 8.05 -2.09 -13.16
CA GLN A 229 8.06 -0.73 -12.62
C GLN A 229 8.80 -0.67 -11.28
N THR A 230 8.49 -1.60 -10.37
CA THR A 230 9.11 -1.65 -9.04
C THR A 230 10.62 -1.90 -9.14
N THR A 231 11.04 -2.89 -9.90
CA THR A 231 12.48 -3.22 -10.03
C THR A 231 13.29 -2.08 -10.64
N ALA A 232 12.71 -1.39 -11.63
CA ALA A 232 13.32 -0.20 -12.22
C ALA A 232 13.46 0.95 -11.21
N ILE A 233 12.42 1.19 -10.38
CA ILE A 233 12.43 2.24 -9.36
C ILE A 233 13.43 1.89 -8.24
N LEU A 234 13.46 0.64 -7.77
CA LEU A 234 14.32 0.23 -6.67
C LEU A 234 15.80 0.28 -7.01
N GLY A 235 16.19 0.09 -8.28
CA GLY A 235 17.59 0.17 -8.71
C GLY A 235 18.52 -0.79 -7.95
N GLY A 236 18.00 -1.94 -7.51
CA GLY A 236 18.73 -2.95 -6.76
C GLY A 236 18.60 -2.82 -5.23
N ARG A 237 17.91 -1.83 -4.69
CA ARG A 237 17.56 -1.82 -3.26
C ARG A 237 16.54 -2.90 -2.94
N ALA A 238 16.69 -3.51 -1.76
CA ALA A 238 15.77 -4.52 -1.25
C ALA A 238 14.63 -3.86 -0.46
N ALA A 239 13.39 -4.30 -0.72
CA ALA A 239 12.22 -3.86 0.03
C ALA A 239 12.12 -4.57 1.38
N ASP A 240 11.69 -3.83 2.41
CA ASP A 240 11.46 -4.36 3.75
C ASP A 240 10.01 -4.81 3.93
N LEU A 241 9.11 -4.20 3.19
CA LEU A 241 7.69 -4.46 3.29
C LEU A 241 7.04 -4.40 1.90
N VAL A 242 6.26 -5.42 1.57
CA VAL A 242 5.43 -5.43 0.37
C VAL A 242 3.97 -5.44 0.79
N LEU A 243 3.22 -4.39 0.45
CA LEU A 243 1.78 -4.31 0.63
C LEU A 243 1.12 -4.81 -0.66
N LEU A 244 0.19 -5.75 -0.55
CA LEU A 244 -0.45 -6.38 -1.70
C LEU A 244 -1.97 -6.41 -1.52
N SER A 245 -2.71 -5.86 -2.48
CA SER A 245 -4.17 -6.04 -2.59
C SER A 245 -4.48 -6.48 -4.00
N ILE A 246 -4.84 -7.74 -4.18
CA ILE A 246 -5.05 -8.34 -5.51
C ILE A 246 -6.02 -9.51 -5.42
N GLY A 247 -6.70 -9.81 -6.52
CA GLY A 247 -7.55 -10.99 -6.66
C GLY A 247 -9.02 -10.66 -6.90
N GLY A 248 -9.50 -9.48 -6.49
CA GLY A 248 -10.88 -9.08 -6.74
C GLY A 248 -11.25 -9.08 -8.22
N ASN A 249 -10.38 -8.51 -9.05
CA ASN A 249 -10.56 -8.51 -10.50
C ASN A 249 -10.34 -9.90 -11.11
N ASP A 250 -9.42 -10.70 -10.56
CA ASP A 250 -9.15 -12.07 -11.00
C ASP A 250 -10.38 -12.98 -10.86
N VAL A 251 -11.14 -12.84 -9.75
CA VAL A 251 -12.39 -13.59 -9.52
C VAL A 251 -13.60 -13.00 -10.25
N GLY A 252 -13.42 -11.87 -10.96
CA GLY A 252 -14.45 -11.28 -11.79
C GLY A 252 -15.47 -10.42 -11.04
N PHE A 253 -15.03 -9.67 -10.03
CA PHE A 253 -15.89 -8.86 -9.15
C PHE A 253 -16.85 -7.93 -9.92
N THR A 254 -16.39 -7.24 -10.96
CA THR A 254 -17.25 -6.37 -11.79
C THR A 254 -18.33 -7.15 -12.50
N SER A 255 -18.01 -8.32 -13.08
CA SER A 255 -18.99 -9.20 -13.74
C SER A 255 -20.02 -9.73 -12.74
N LEU A 256 -19.59 -10.02 -11.52
CA LEU A 256 -20.47 -10.43 -10.43
C LEU A 256 -21.48 -9.34 -10.10
N LEU A 257 -21.01 -8.11 -9.82
CA LEU A 257 -21.88 -7.00 -9.47
C LEU A 257 -22.90 -6.70 -10.57
N SER A 258 -22.45 -6.65 -11.83
CA SER A 258 -23.33 -6.38 -12.97
C SER A 258 -24.36 -7.49 -13.15
N THR A 259 -23.97 -8.76 -13.02
CA THR A 259 -24.90 -9.89 -13.14
C THR A 259 -25.96 -9.86 -12.04
N CYS A 260 -25.55 -9.61 -10.79
CA CYS A 260 -26.49 -9.55 -9.66
C CYS A 260 -27.43 -8.33 -9.74
N ALA A 261 -26.98 -7.23 -10.33
CA ALA A 261 -27.84 -6.06 -10.52
C ALA A 261 -29.01 -6.31 -11.52
N PHE A 262 -28.86 -7.27 -12.44
CA PHE A 262 -29.85 -7.51 -13.48
C PHE A 262 -30.48 -8.91 -13.44
N SER A 263 -30.22 -9.73 -12.41
CA SER A 263 -30.67 -11.11 -12.36
C SER A 263 -31.31 -11.46 -11.01
N ALA A 264 -32.46 -12.10 -11.04
CA ALA A 264 -33.22 -12.43 -9.83
C ALA A 264 -32.59 -13.51 -8.93
N ASN A 265 -31.71 -14.36 -9.47
CA ASN A 265 -30.97 -15.42 -8.76
C ASN A 265 -29.54 -15.45 -9.29
N CYS A 266 -28.80 -14.38 -9.05
CA CYS A 266 -27.53 -14.11 -9.75
C CYS A 266 -26.49 -15.25 -9.68
N PRO A 267 -26.32 -16.01 -8.57
CA PRO A 267 -25.35 -17.09 -8.55
C PRO A 267 -25.64 -18.21 -9.53
N THR A 268 -26.90 -18.42 -9.88
CA THR A 268 -27.37 -19.57 -10.69
C THR A 268 -27.56 -19.27 -12.17
N VAL A 269 -27.27 -18.04 -12.59
CA VAL A 269 -27.42 -17.65 -13.98
C VAL A 269 -26.09 -17.64 -14.72
N ARG A 270 -26.17 -17.83 -16.05
CA ARG A 270 -25.00 -17.70 -16.92
C ARG A 270 -24.63 -16.23 -17.11
N VAL A 271 -23.34 -15.92 -17.01
CA VAL A 271 -22.81 -14.58 -17.27
C VAL A 271 -22.72 -14.39 -18.80
N PRO A 272 -23.31 -13.33 -19.37
CA PRO A 272 -23.38 -13.18 -20.84
C PRO A 272 -22.05 -12.79 -21.46
N SER A 273 -21.17 -12.08 -20.74
CA SER A 273 -19.90 -11.57 -21.26
C SER A 273 -18.87 -11.37 -20.16
N GLY A 274 -17.61 -11.15 -20.52
CA GLY A 274 -16.51 -10.89 -19.59
C GLY A 274 -15.85 -12.16 -19.03
N PRO A 275 -15.00 -12.04 -18.01
CA PRO A 275 -14.13 -13.11 -17.52
C PRO A 275 -14.84 -14.38 -17.03
N LEU A 276 -16.15 -14.28 -16.72
CA LEU A 276 -16.96 -15.37 -16.17
C LEU A 276 -17.94 -15.97 -17.20
N SER A 277 -17.96 -15.50 -18.47
CA SER A 277 -18.92 -15.92 -19.49
C SER A 277 -18.74 -17.36 -19.98
N GLY A 278 -17.56 -17.94 -19.76
CA GLY A 278 -17.24 -19.33 -20.17
C GLY A 278 -17.81 -20.41 -19.27
N TYR A 279 -18.44 -20.06 -18.14
CA TYR A 279 -18.92 -20.99 -17.12
C TYR A 279 -20.44 -21.18 -17.21
N ALA A 280 -20.93 -22.31 -16.68
CA ALA A 280 -22.35 -22.64 -16.69
C ALA A 280 -23.16 -21.61 -15.87
N THR A 281 -22.67 -21.25 -14.70
CA THR A 281 -23.27 -20.23 -13.83
C THR A 281 -22.24 -19.23 -13.32
N LEU A 282 -22.71 -18.11 -12.77
CA LEU A 282 -21.86 -17.14 -12.07
C LEU A 282 -21.08 -17.81 -10.92
N GLN A 283 -21.76 -18.64 -10.12
CA GLN A 283 -21.15 -19.39 -9.01
C GLN A 283 -20.00 -20.28 -9.50
N ASP A 284 -20.21 -21.05 -10.56
CA ASP A 284 -19.16 -21.93 -11.11
C ASP A 284 -17.94 -21.14 -11.56
N GLY A 285 -18.17 -20.00 -12.20
CA GLY A 285 -17.11 -19.10 -12.64
C GLY A 285 -16.31 -18.52 -11.46
N VAL A 286 -17.00 -18.02 -10.47
CA VAL A 286 -16.37 -17.48 -9.24
C VAL A 286 -15.54 -18.57 -8.56
N GLN A 287 -16.09 -19.77 -8.37
CA GLN A 287 -15.37 -20.87 -7.72
C GLN A 287 -14.12 -21.31 -8.51
N ALA A 288 -14.23 -21.44 -9.84
CA ALA A 288 -13.10 -21.79 -10.68
C ALA A 288 -11.99 -20.75 -10.63
N LYS A 289 -12.33 -19.45 -10.68
CA LYS A 289 -11.37 -18.35 -10.57
C LYS A 289 -10.75 -18.27 -9.18
N THR A 290 -11.53 -18.47 -8.13
CA THR A 290 -11.03 -18.51 -6.75
C THR A 290 -10.06 -19.68 -6.54
N ALA A 291 -10.37 -20.88 -7.08
CA ALA A 291 -9.48 -22.03 -7.02
C ALA A 291 -8.12 -21.76 -7.68
N ALA A 292 -8.09 -20.99 -8.78
CA ALA A 292 -6.87 -20.63 -9.50
C ALA A 292 -6.01 -19.58 -8.75
N LEU A 293 -6.61 -18.85 -7.82
CA LEU A 293 -5.94 -17.71 -7.17
C LEU A 293 -4.72 -18.13 -6.33
N ALA A 294 -4.77 -19.30 -5.68
CA ALA A 294 -3.62 -19.82 -4.92
C ALA A 294 -2.37 -19.93 -5.78
N GLY A 295 -2.48 -20.53 -6.98
CA GLY A 295 -1.37 -20.62 -7.93
C GLY A 295 -0.93 -19.24 -8.48
N SER A 296 -1.87 -18.32 -8.60
CA SER A 296 -1.56 -16.93 -8.99
C SER A 296 -0.75 -16.22 -7.92
N LEU A 297 -1.07 -16.40 -6.63
CA LEU A 297 -0.29 -15.86 -5.52
C LEU A 297 1.11 -16.50 -5.44
N ASP A 298 1.23 -17.79 -5.73
CA ASP A 298 2.55 -18.47 -5.80
C ASP A 298 3.42 -17.90 -6.93
N ARG A 299 2.83 -17.54 -8.08
CA ARG A 299 3.56 -16.85 -9.15
C ARG A 299 4.01 -15.45 -8.74
N ILE A 300 3.20 -14.68 -8.02
CA ILE A 300 3.66 -13.41 -7.44
C ILE A 300 4.82 -13.68 -6.49
N ALA A 301 4.69 -14.66 -5.60
CA ALA A 301 5.74 -14.99 -4.63
C ALA A 301 7.07 -15.37 -5.30
N SER A 302 7.03 -16.06 -6.44
CA SER A 302 8.25 -16.39 -7.20
C SER A 302 8.94 -15.15 -7.80
N CYS A 303 8.24 -14.03 -7.91
CA CYS A 303 8.74 -12.74 -8.38
C CYS A 303 9.21 -11.81 -7.25
N LEU A 304 9.03 -12.25 -5.98
CA LEU A 304 9.51 -11.53 -4.80
C LEU A 304 10.79 -12.22 -4.27
N GLY A 305 11.93 -11.55 -4.42
CA GLY A 305 13.23 -12.08 -4.05
C GLY A 305 14.28 -11.82 -5.12
N VAL A 306 15.41 -12.50 -5.00
CA VAL A 306 16.55 -12.37 -5.93
C VAL A 306 16.42 -13.26 -7.18
N THR A 307 15.44 -14.15 -7.22
CA THR A 307 15.20 -15.04 -8.36
C THR A 307 14.59 -14.26 -9.53
N PRO A 308 14.94 -14.61 -10.77
CA PRO A 308 14.29 -14.01 -11.93
C PRO A 308 12.78 -14.27 -11.94
N CYS A 309 12.02 -13.23 -12.26
CA CYS A 309 10.56 -13.28 -12.40
C CYS A 309 10.18 -13.60 -13.84
N VAL A 310 9.32 -14.58 -14.05
CA VAL A 310 8.73 -14.89 -15.36
C VAL A 310 7.41 -14.15 -15.48
N LEU A 311 7.35 -13.24 -16.45
CA LEU A 311 6.16 -12.46 -16.76
C LEU A 311 5.14 -13.26 -17.58
N THR A 312 3.92 -12.77 -17.69
CA THR A 312 2.83 -13.44 -18.42
C THR A 312 3.08 -13.54 -19.92
N ASP A 313 3.92 -12.70 -20.49
CA ASP A 313 4.36 -12.75 -21.89
C ASP A 313 5.57 -13.69 -22.12
N GLY A 314 6.02 -14.39 -21.09
CA GLY A 314 7.17 -15.31 -21.11
C GLY A 314 8.53 -14.64 -20.95
N ARG A 315 8.60 -13.32 -20.91
CA ARG A 315 9.87 -12.62 -20.62
C ARG A 315 10.29 -12.87 -19.19
N THR A 316 11.61 -12.90 -18.98
CA THR A 316 12.22 -13.00 -17.66
C THR A 316 12.84 -11.66 -17.29
N VAL A 317 12.48 -11.16 -16.11
CA VAL A 317 12.98 -9.89 -15.56
C VAL A 317 13.54 -10.12 -14.15
N PRO A 318 14.33 -9.21 -13.59
CA PRO A 318 14.71 -9.29 -12.18
C PRO A 318 13.47 -9.31 -11.28
N GLY A 319 13.47 -10.13 -10.24
CA GLY A 319 12.46 -10.09 -9.20
C GLY A 319 12.62 -8.85 -8.30
N ILE A 320 11.59 -8.55 -7.53
CA ILE A 320 11.63 -7.48 -6.53
C ILE A 320 12.48 -7.97 -5.36
N ALA A 321 13.68 -7.41 -5.21
CA ALA A 321 14.58 -7.77 -4.12
C ALA A 321 13.94 -7.49 -2.75
N LEU A 322 14.08 -8.45 -1.84
CA LEU A 322 13.58 -8.35 -0.46
C LEU A 322 14.73 -8.36 0.53
N SER A 323 14.66 -7.57 1.58
CA SER A 323 15.58 -7.64 2.71
C SER A 323 15.41 -8.97 3.49
N ALA A 324 16.39 -9.34 4.29
CA ALA A 324 16.39 -10.64 4.99
C ALA A 324 15.16 -10.86 5.90
N ASN A 325 14.60 -9.80 6.45
CA ASN A 325 13.44 -9.82 7.33
C ASN A 325 12.20 -9.21 6.68
N ALA A 326 12.19 -9.13 5.36
CA ALA A 326 11.06 -8.54 4.64
C ALA A 326 9.77 -9.33 4.87
N ARG A 327 8.66 -8.61 4.89
CA ARG A 327 7.32 -9.19 4.99
C ARG A 327 6.47 -8.77 3.81
N VAL A 328 5.62 -9.70 3.38
CA VAL A 328 4.59 -9.44 2.39
C VAL A 328 3.24 -9.45 3.10
N LEU A 329 2.48 -8.40 2.96
CA LEU A 329 1.20 -8.20 3.64
C LEU A 329 0.04 -8.21 2.62
N PRO A 330 -0.50 -9.39 2.24
CA PRO A 330 -1.72 -9.45 1.46
C PRO A 330 -2.90 -8.95 2.29
N SER A 331 -3.63 -7.95 1.80
CA SER A 331 -4.83 -7.43 2.48
C SER A 331 -6.07 -8.21 2.08
N LEU A 332 -6.86 -8.66 3.06
CA LEU A 332 -8.20 -9.18 2.81
C LEU A 332 -9.14 -8.03 2.45
N TYR A 333 -10.10 -8.31 1.57
CA TYR A 333 -11.14 -7.35 1.23
C TYR A 333 -12.14 -7.20 2.40
N PRO A 334 -12.59 -5.98 2.71
CA PRO A 334 -13.57 -5.75 3.77
C PRO A 334 -14.93 -6.33 3.40
N ASP A 335 -15.77 -6.58 4.40
CA ASP A 335 -17.16 -6.96 4.18
C ASP A 335 -17.99 -5.75 3.74
N ILE A 336 -18.35 -5.73 2.46
CA ILE A 336 -19.17 -4.66 1.87
C ILE A 336 -20.66 -5.01 1.82
N THR A 337 -21.06 -6.13 2.40
CA THR A 337 -22.37 -6.79 2.15
C THR A 337 -23.38 -6.59 3.26
N ARG A 338 -23.00 -5.99 4.41
CA ARG A 338 -23.89 -5.84 5.57
C ARG A 338 -24.15 -4.37 5.89
N GLY A 339 -25.39 -4.09 6.27
CA GLY A 339 -25.81 -2.79 6.78
C GLY A 339 -25.40 -2.53 8.22
N ALA A 340 -25.69 -1.32 8.73
CA ALA A 340 -25.38 -0.92 10.11
C ALA A 340 -26.08 -1.81 11.17
N ASP A 341 -27.15 -2.51 10.79
CA ASP A 341 -27.87 -3.48 11.61
C ASP A 341 -27.24 -4.89 11.60
N GLY A 342 -26.11 -5.05 10.90
CA GLY A 342 -25.43 -6.33 10.72
C GLY A 342 -26.12 -7.29 9.76
N GLN A 343 -27.26 -6.94 9.17
CA GLN A 343 -27.97 -7.77 8.20
C GLN A 343 -27.39 -7.61 6.79
N PRO A 344 -27.54 -8.65 5.95
CA PRO A 344 -27.18 -8.51 4.54
C PRO A 344 -27.92 -7.34 3.89
N CYS A 345 -27.22 -6.55 3.11
CA CYS A 345 -27.80 -5.43 2.37
C CYS A 345 -28.92 -5.90 1.43
N SER A 346 -29.92 -5.03 1.23
CA SER A 346 -30.74 -5.00 0.03
C SER A 346 -30.50 -3.63 -0.61
N TYR A 347 -29.91 -3.62 -1.79
CA TYR A 347 -29.44 -2.35 -2.37
C TYR A 347 -29.65 -2.34 -3.88
N LEU A 348 -30.33 -1.31 -4.39
CA LEU A 348 -30.79 -1.24 -5.77
C LEU A 348 -31.64 -2.46 -6.11
N THR A 349 -31.30 -3.19 -7.16
CA THR A 349 -31.97 -4.42 -7.62
C THR A 349 -31.38 -5.69 -7.02
N ILE A 350 -30.27 -5.58 -6.24
CA ILE A 350 -29.61 -6.73 -5.62
C ILE A 350 -30.28 -7.05 -4.29
N PRO A 351 -30.92 -8.21 -4.15
CA PRO A 351 -31.64 -8.58 -2.93
C PRO A 351 -30.69 -9.08 -1.84
N GLN A 352 -31.18 -9.12 -0.59
CA GLN A 352 -30.42 -9.58 0.59
C GLN A 352 -29.75 -10.94 0.40
N ARG A 353 -30.44 -11.90 -0.24
CA ARG A 353 -29.89 -13.24 -0.47
C ARG A 353 -28.62 -13.24 -1.32
N ASP A 354 -28.50 -12.30 -2.27
CA ASP A 354 -27.34 -12.20 -3.16
C ASP A 354 -26.15 -11.56 -2.41
N PHE A 355 -26.41 -10.60 -1.55
CA PHE A 355 -25.39 -10.07 -0.63
C PHE A 355 -24.95 -11.11 0.41
N ALA A 356 -25.89 -11.89 0.97
CA ALA A 356 -25.58 -12.99 1.88
C ALA A 356 -24.72 -14.07 1.17
N TRP A 357 -25.08 -14.42 -0.07
CA TRP A 357 -24.27 -15.32 -0.89
C TRP A 357 -22.87 -14.78 -1.15
N ALA A 358 -22.75 -13.53 -1.57
CA ALA A 358 -21.45 -12.90 -1.84
C ALA A 358 -20.56 -12.86 -0.59
N ARG A 359 -21.17 -12.58 0.58
CA ARG A 359 -20.43 -12.65 1.84
C ARG A 359 -19.89 -14.06 2.09
N GLU A 360 -20.77 -15.06 2.08
CA GLU A 360 -20.38 -16.41 2.50
C GLU A 360 -19.49 -17.13 1.49
N THR A 361 -19.62 -16.82 0.19
CA THR A 361 -18.90 -17.55 -0.86
C THR A 361 -17.71 -16.83 -1.45
N ILE A 362 -17.59 -15.51 -1.24
CA ILE A 362 -16.52 -14.69 -1.82
C ILE A 362 -15.67 -13.99 -0.75
N LEU A 363 -16.30 -13.39 0.26
CA LEU A 363 -15.62 -12.53 1.22
C LEU A 363 -15.31 -13.20 2.56
N ASN A 364 -16.09 -14.21 2.99
CA ASN A 364 -15.85 -14.86 4.28
C ASN A 364 -14.53 -15.67 4.25
N PRO A 365 -13.52 -15.33 5.08
CA PRO A 365 -12.25 -16.07 5.12
C PRO A 365 -12.40 -17.50 5.66
N ALA A 366 -13.54 -17.85 6.25
CA ALA A 366 -13.89 -19.19 6.73
C ALA A 366 -15.25 -19.62 6.16
N PRO A 367 -15.39 -19.75 4.82
CA PRO A 367 -16.67 -20.08 4.20
C PRO A 367 -17.08 -21.52 4.54
N PRO A 368 -18.40 -21.80 4.55
CA PRO A 368 -18.88 -23.18 4.61
C PRO A 368 -18.51 -23.92 3.32
N ALA A 369 -18.39 -25.27 3.40
CA ALA A 369 -18.12 -26.07 2.20
C ALA A 369 -19.29 -26.01 1.19
N THR A 370 -20.51 -25.77 1.67
CA THR A 370 -21.73 -25.64 0.88
C THR A 370 -22.58 -24.50 1.45
N TYR A 371 -23.17 -23.71 0.59
CA TYR A 371 -24.09 -22.63 0.95
C TYR A 371 -25.48 -22.91 0.37
N ALA A 372 -26.51 -22.91 1.23
CA ALA A 372 -27.90 -23.04 0.81
C ALA A 372 -28.45 -21.70 0.33
N TYR A 373 -28.40 -21.48 -0.97
CA TYR A 373 -28.84 -20.21 -1.58
C TYR A 373 -30.35 -20.19 -1.76
N PRO A 374 -31.08 -19.26 -1.14
CA PRO A 374 -32.55 -19.17 -1.25
C PRO A 374 -32.97 -18.59 -2.60
N LEU A 375 -33.88 -19.26 -3.29
CA LEU A 375 -34.39 -18.83 -4.58
C LEU A 375 -35.50 -17.77 -4.43
N ALA A 376 -35.62 -16.88 -5.42
CA ALA A 376 -36.59 -15.79 -5.42
C ALA A 376 -38.06 -16.27 -5.40
N ARG A 377 -38.34 -17.49 -5.91
CA ARG A 377 -39.69 -18.09 -5.96
C ARG A 377 -39.92 -19.12 -4.87
N GLY A 378 -39.09 -19.14 -3.83
CA GLY A 378 -39.12 -20.12 -2.75
C GLY A 378 -38.25 -21.34 -3.00
N GLY A 379 -37.95 -22.07 -1.92
CA GLY A 379 -36.97 -23.17 -1.93
C GLY A 379 -35.50 -22.65 -1.88
N SER A 380 -34.55 -23.56 -1.97
CA SER A 380 -33.15 -23.25 -2.01
C SER A 380 -32.39 -24.19 -2.94
N VAL A 381 -31.20 -23.76 -3.39
CA VAL A 381 -30.22 -24.57 -4.11
C VAL A 381 -28.92 -24.63 -3.33
N ALA A 382 -28.32 -25.81 -3.24
CA ALA A 382 -26.99 -25.96 -2.63
C ALA A 382 -25.93 -25.53 -3.64
N LEU A 383 -25.14 -24.52 -3.26
CA LEU A 383 -23.99 -24.02 -4.04
C LEU A 383 -22.69 -24.48 -3.38
N SER A 384 -21.83 -25.13 -4.15
CA SER A 384 -20.52 -25.56 -3.66
C SER A 384 -19.62 -24.35 -3.40
N VAL A 385 -18.91 -24.35 -2.29
CA VAL A 385 -17.86 -23.40 -1.92
C VAL A 385 -16.55 -24.14 -1.64
N ALA A 386 -16.43 -25.36 -2.21
CA ALA A 386 -15.31 -26.25 -1.95
C ALA A 386 -13.94 -25.67 -2.35
N SER A 387 -13.90 -24.72 -3.30
CA SER A 387 -12.68 -24.01 -3.70
C SER A 387 -12.32 -22.88 -2.72
N GLY A 388 -13.12 -22.65 -1.70
CA GLY A 388 -12.99 -21.54 -0.77
C GLY A 388 -13.52 -20.22 -1.31
N SER A 389 -13.23 -19.16 -0.60
CA SER A 389 -13.52 -17.77 -0.98
C SER A 389 -12.24 -17.01 -1.38
N LEU A 390 -12.40 -15.84 -2.00
CA LEU A 390 -11.29 -14.91 -2.26
C LEU A 390 -10.49 -14.62 -0.98
N ASN A 391 -11.15 -14.20 0.09
CA ASN A 391 -10.50 -13.89 1.36
C ASN A 391 -9.87 -15.12 2.03
N GLN A 392 -10.45 -16.32 1.84
CA GLN A 392 -9.83 -17.55 2.33
C GLN A 392 -8.50 -17.84 1.58
N GLN A 393 -8.46 -17.65 0.26
CA GLN A 393 -7.24 -17.83 -0.51
C GLN A 393 -6.16 -16.82 -0.10
N LEU A 394 -6.55 -15.56 0.14
CA LEU A 394 -5.64 -14.53 0.66
C LEU A 394 -5.15 -14.89 2.07
N ALA A 395 -6.02 -15.33 2.98
CA ALA A 395 -5.61 -15.78 4.31
C ALA A 395 -4.69 -17.00 4.26
N ALA A 396 -4.98 -17.97 3.37
CA ALA A 396 -4.16 -19.16 3.16
C ALA A 396 -2.76 -18.86 2.58
N SER A 397 -2.55 -17.65 2.04
CA SER A 397 -1.22 -17.23 1.57
C SER A 397 -0.18 -17.14 2.69
N ALA A 398 -0.60 -17.17 3.97
CA ALA A 398 0.30 -17.34 5.13
C ALA A 398 1.20 -18.57 5.04
N ARG A 399 0.86 -19.57 4.19
CA ARG A 399 1.73 -20.73 3.90
C ARG A 399 3.03 -20.35 3.17
N ILE A 400 3.05 -19.21 2.50
CA ILE A 400 4.23 -18.72 1.76
C ILE A 400 5.18 -18.06 2.77
N PRO A 401 6.43 -18.43 2.82
CA PRO A 401 7.40 -17.86 3.75
C PRO A 401 7.48 -16.33 3.63
N GLY A 402 7.43 -15.63 4.76
CA GLY A 402 7.46 -14.16 4.81
C GLY A 402 6.13 -13.47 4.50
N TRP A 403 5.07 -14.23 4.16
CA TRP A 403 3.74 -13.67 3.93
C TRP A 403 2.90 -13.65 5.20
N GLN A 404 2.33 -12.50 5.50
CA GLN A 404 1.49 -12.27 6.68
C GLN A 404 0.20 -11.55 6.26
N PRO A 405 -0.89 -12.29 6.00
CA PRO A 405 -2.15 -11.69 5.57
C PRO A 405 -2.71 -10.69 6.57
N VAL A 406 -3.18 -9.55 6.07
CA VAL A 406 -3.81 -8.50 6.87
C VAL A 406 -5.30 -8.78 6.99
N ILE A 407 -5.68 -9.46 8.06
CA ILE A 407 -7.08 -9.82 8.33
C ILE A 407 -7.84 -8.72 9.07
N GLY A 408 -7.15 -7.70 9.59
CA GLY A 408 -7.74 -6.67 10.45
C GLY A 408 -8.86 -5.88 9.77
N ALA A 409 -8.78 -5.65 8.46
CA ALA A 409 -9.85 -4.98 7.72
C ALA A 409 -11.13 -5.83 7.62
N TRP A 410 -10.98 -7.14 7.37
CA TRP A 410 -12.12 -8.08 7.43
C TRP A 410 -12.66 -8.17 8.86
N SER A 411 -11.81 -8.35 9.87
CA SER A 411 -12.24 -8.46 11.26
C SER A 411 -13.02 -7.24 11.73
N ALA A 412 -12.59 -6.03 11.35
CA ALA A 412 -13.30 -4.80 11.69
C ALA A 412 -14.67 -4.70 11.02
N SER A 413 -14.83 -5.17 9.78
CA SER A 413 -16.09 -5.10 9.01
C SER A 413 -16.94 -6.34 9.10
N GLY A 414 -16.32 -7.53 9.10
CA GLY A 414 -16.97 -8.82 8.96
C GLY A 414 -17.30 -9.51 10.28
N SER A 415 -16.55 -9.25 11.35
CA SER A 415 -16.75 -9.83 12.67
C SER A 415 -17.54 -8.93 13.62
N SER A 416 -17.70 -7.64 13.29
CA SER A 416 -18.52 -6.71 14.06
C SER A 416 -20.00 -7.08 13.94
N PRO A 417 -20.81 -6.95 15.00
CA PRO A 417 -22.25 -7.03 14.88
C PRO A 417 -22.85 -5.94 13.99
N GLU A 418 -22.15 -4.81 13.84
CA GLU A 418 -22.50 -3.71 12.95
C GLU A 418 -21.74 -3.87 11.62
N GLY A 419 -22.45 -3.81 10.50
CA GLY A 419 -21.85 -3.82 9.17
C GLY A 419 -21.55 -2.40 8.68
N HIS A 420 -20.62 -2.30 7.73
CA HIS A 420 -20.21 -1.06 7.11
C HIS A 420 -20.26 -1.13 5.58
N GLY A 421 -21.10 -2.01 5.07
CA GLY A 421 -21.26 -2.23 3.63
C GLY A 421 -22.06 -1.14 2.95
N VAL A 422 -22.44 -1.41 1.71
CA VAL A 422 -23.02 -0.40 0.79
C VAL A 422 -24.35 0.19 1.25
N CYS A 423 -25.07 -0.48 2.15
CA CYS A 423 -26.35 -0.01 2.69
C CYS A 423 -26.25 0.50 4.14
N ALA A 424 -25.06 0.69 4.68
CA ALA A 424 -24.88 1.14 6.06
C ALA A 424 -25.07 2.68 6.25
N GLY A 425 -25.51 3.38 5.21
CA GLY A 425 -25.73 4.83 5.29
C GLY A 425 -24.47 5.61 5.63
N ASP A 426 -24.54 6.51 6.59
CA ASP A 426 -23.43 7.38 6.99
C ASP A 426 -22.25 6.61 7.64
N THR A 427 -22.48 5.38 8.09
CA THR A 427 -21.43 4.52 8.67
C THR A 427 -20.76 3.61 7.65
N ALA A 428 -21.16 3.68 6.37
CA ALA A 428 -20.58 2.88 5.29
C ALA A 428 -19.10 3.19 5.09
N TRP A 429 -18.30 2.13 4.86
CA TRP A 429 -16.88 2.25 4.50
C TRP A 429 -16.61 2.10 3.00
N VAL A 430 -17.66 1.95 2.22
CA VAL A 430 -17.59 1.84 0.76
C VAL A 430 -18.56 2.82 0.12
N PHE A 431 -18.22 3.25 -1.09
CA PHE A 431 -19.14 4.05 -1.87
C PHE A 431 -20.30 3.20 -2.35
N PRO A 432 -21.53 3.70 -2.27
CA PRO A 432 -22.68 3.08 -2.92
C PRO A 432 -22.49 3.11 -4.44
N PHE A 433 -23.28 2.33 -5.17
CA PHE A 433 -23.35 2.46 -6.62
C PHE A 433 -23.84 3.86 -7.00
N THR A 434 -23.08 4.55 -7.83
CA THR A 434 -23.49 5.84 -8.36
C THR A 434 -23.50 5.80 -9.88
N ALA A 435 -24.63 6.18 -10.48
CA ALA A 435 -24.78 6.32 -11.93
C ALA A 435 -24.28 7.68 -12.43
N LEU A 436 -23.79 8.55 -11.55
CA LEU A 436 -23.34 9.89 -11.90
C LEU A 436 -22.03 9.81 -12.70
N SER A 437 -21.97 10.55 -13.81
CA SER A 437 -20.78 10.60 -14.67
C SER A 437 -19.55 11.01 -13.85
N GLY A 438 -18.49 10.22 -13.99
CA GLY A 438 -17.24 10.40 -13.27
C GLY A 438 -17.15 9.74 -11.88
N PHE A 439 -18.24 9.14 -11.37
CA PHE A 439 -18.27 8.48 -10.06
C PHE A 439 -18.46 6.95 -10.13
N THR A 440 -18.82 6.42 -11.29
CA THR A 440 -19.13 5.00 -11.47
C THR A 440 -17.99 4.08 -11.09
N SER A 441 -16.75 4.49 -11.31
CA SER A 441 -15.56 3.72 -10.93
C SER A 441 -15.35 3.62 -9.42
N ALA A 442 -15.87 4.58 -8.63
CA ALA A 442 -15.83 4.56 -7.17
C ALA A 442 -16.82 3.55 -6.56
N SER A 443 -17.82 3.09 -7.31
CA SER A 443 -18.87 2.19 -6.80
C SER A 443 -18.27 0.94 -6.17
N PHE A 444 -18.71 0.61 -4.95
CA PHE A 444 -18.27 -0.53 -4.15
C PHE A 444 -16.79 -0.49 -3.73
N HIS A 445 -16.07 0.60 -4.02
CA HIS A 445 -14.71 0.80 -3.52
C HIS A 445 -14.73 1.47 -2.14
N PRO A 446 -13.67 1.27 -1.32
CA PRO A 446 -13.58 1.92 -0.02
C PRO A 446 -13.67 3.44 -0.17
N ASN A 447 -14.53 4.06 0.62
CA ASN A 447 -14.60 5.53 0.76
C ASN A 447 -13.47 6.04 1.69
N PRO A 448 -13.33 7.33 1.99
CA PRO A 448 -12.28 7.84 2.87
C PRO A 448 -12.22 7.15 4.24
N ALA A 449 -13.37 6.79 4.82
CA ALA A 449 -13.41 6.05 6.10
C ALA A 449 -12.89 4.63 5.94
N GLY A 450 -13.30 3.93 4.87
CA GLY A 450 -12.82 2.59 4.52
C GLY A 450 -11.32 2.56 4.25
N GLN A 451 -10.80 3.50 3.47
CA GLN A 451 -9.36 3.60 3.22
C GLN A 451 -8.58 3.82 4.54
N ALA A 452 -9.12 4.63 5.45
CA ALA A 452 -8.49 4.84 6.76
C ALA A 452 -8.50 3.58 7.63
N VAL A 453 -9.57 2.77 7.60
CA VAL A 453 -9.62 1.48 8.33
C VAL A 453 -8.61 0.49 7.76
N LEU A 454 -8.55 0.34 6.44
CA LEU A 454 -7.57 -0.49 5.75
C LEU A 454 -6.14 -0.05 6.08
N GLY A 455 -5.87 1.26 6.03
CA GLY A 455 -4.55 1.83 6.36
C GLY A 455 -4.12 1.52 7.79
N ARG A 456 -5.03 1.63 8.77
CA ARG A 456 -4.75 1.23 10.17
C ARG A 456 -4.47 -0.26 10.30
N ALA A 457 -5.25 -1.11 9.63
CA ALA A 457 -5.03 -2.55 9.66
C ALA A 457 -3.66 -2.94 9.08
N ILE A 458 -3.27 -2.33 7.97
CA ILE A 458 -1.95 -2.53 7.34
C ILE A 458 -0.83 -2.05 8.27
N SER A 459 -0.94 -0.84 8.83
CA SER A 459 0.12 -0.31 9.72
C SER A 459 0.26 -1.13 11.00
N ALA A 460 -0.83 -1.62 11.58
CA ALA A 460 -0.80 -2.52 12.73
C ALA A 460 -0.09 -3.84 12.39
N ALA A 461 -0.40 -4.45 11.24
CA ALA A 461 0.27 -5.67 10.78
C ALA A 461 1.76 -5.43 10.47
N ALA A 462 2.12 -4.23 10.04
CA ALA A 462 3.51 -3.88 9.74
C ALA A 462 4.37 -3.67 11.00
N THR A 463 3.78 -3.40 12.14
CA THR A 463 4.50 -3.18 13.43
C THR A 463 4.54 -4.41 14.34
N GLY A 464 3.66 -5.38 14.13
CA GLY A 464 3.61 -6.67 14.85
C GLY A 464 4.48 -7.70 14.21
#